data_95d895a8b60d7316ffca3d46baca1630
#
_entry.id   95d895a8b60d7316ffca3d46baca1630
#
_cell.length_a   1.000
_cell.length_b   1.000
_cell.length_c   1.000
_cell.angle_alpha   90.00
_cell.angle_beta   90.00
_cell.angle_gamma   90.00
#
_symmetry.space_group_name_H-M   'P 1'
#
loop_
_entity.id
_entity.type
_entity.pdbx_description
1 polymer ?
#
loop_
_entity_poly.entity_id
_entity_poly.type
_entity_poly.pdbx_seq_one_letter_code
_entity_poly.pdbx_strand_id
1 'polypeptide(L)'
;DETNYLRKTNPRNPNIIDVFRSIKYAEKAGSGFDKIFADLLSKGKKLPTPTITDTSIIFCIDAEICSDKLIELSLQYKQMEGKDMDMEKLLVLNEIINSKKISFTELEEAPFISKGQLRKVLEELQELEFIETTGRTSGLKYILHKTKSSSTQEKIKYSQLKKQEKARQKEAILRYLDEIGTINNSEARQLLKLPDNDVSYISKLFKEMLNSGDIEIASTVGNNKNVYRRKQ
;
A
#
# COMPACT_ATOMS: atom_id res chain seq x y z
N ASP A 1 -20.21 -23.82 12.70
CA ASP A 1 -19.66 -22.89 11.68
C ASP A 1 -18.33 -22.32 12.18
N GLU A 2 -17.23 -22.79 11.61
CA GLU A 2 -15.86 -22.51 12.07
C GLU A 2 -15.50 -21.00 12.01
N THR A 3 -16.28 -20.20 11.32
CA THR A 3 -16.04 -18.76 11.12
C THR A 3 -16.78 -17.86 12.12
N ASN A 4 -17.69 -18.40 12.94
CA ASN A 4 -18.60 -17.59 13.75
C ASN A 4 -18.28 -17.58 15.26
N TYR A 5 -17.11 -18.11 15.65
CA TYR A 5 -16.69 -18.19 17.04
C TYR A 5 -16.39 -16.82 17.69
N LEU A 6 -16.09 -15.80 16.89
CA LEU A 6 -15.77 -14.46 17.40
C LEU A 6 -16.97 -13.70 17.96
N ARG A 7 -18.18 -14.00 17.51
CA ARG A 7 -19.39 -13.24 17.89
C ARG A 7 -20.37 -14.02 18.73
N LYS A 8 -20.11 -15.30 18.99
CA LYS A 8 -20.99 -16.13 19.84
C LYS A 8 -20.53 -16.08 21.29
N THR A 9 -21.36 -15.51 22.14
CA THR A 9 -21.23 -15.62 23.59
C THR A 9 -22.23 -16.65 24.11
N ASN A 10 -21.83 -17.88 24.21
CA ASN A 10 -22.64 -18.92 24.81
C ASN A 10 -21.81 -19.63 25.89
N PRO A 11 -21.73 -19.06 27.11
CA PRO A 11 -20.93 -19.61 28.15
C PRO A 11 -21.50 -20.98 28.61
N ARG A 12 -20.64 -21.99 28.62
CA ARG A 12 -21.02 -23.34 29.08
C ARG A 12 -21.44 -23.35 30.56
N ASN A 13 -20.87 -22.45 31.36
CA ASN A 13 -21.14 -22.27 32.77
C ASN A 13 -21.37 -20.80 33.10
N PRO A 14 -22.61 -20.29 32.99
CA PRO A 14 -22.92 -18.87 33.20
C PRO A 14 -22.48 -18.35 34.57
N ASN A 15 -22.72 -19.12 35.63
CA ASN A 15 -22.37 -18.72 37.02
C ASN A 15 -20.85 -18.54 37.21
N ILE A 16 -20.03 -19.37 36.57
CA ILE A 16 -18.58 -19.25 36.62
C ILE A 16 -18.12 -18.01 35.91
N ILE A 17 -18.69 -17.75 34.73
CA ILE A 17 -18.37 -16.56 33.93
C ILE A 17 -18.74 -15.27 34.70
N ASP A 18 -19.83 -15.26 35.43
CA ASP A 18 -20.25 -14.10 36.21
C ASP A 18 -19.30 -13.82 37.37
N VAL A 19 -18.76 -14.86 38.01
CA VAL A 19 -17.69 -14.70 39.01
C VAL A 19 -16.44 -14.12 38.36
N PHE A 20 -15.97 -14.66 37.22
CA PHE A 20 -14.81 -14.12 36.54
C PHE A 20 -15.01 -12.68 36.05
N ARG A 21 -16.25 -12.31 35.68
CA ARG A 21 -16.60 -10.94 35.35
C ARG A 21 -16.53 -10.00 36.56
N SER A 22 -17.01 -10.45 37.70
CA SER A 22 -17.00 -9.64 38.91
C SER A 22 -15.59 -9.29 39.39
N ILE A 23 -14.63 -10.19 39.17
CA ILE A 23 -13.20 -9.98 39.46
C ILE A 23 -12.40 -9.47 38.28
N LYS A 24 -13.06 -9.05 37.15
CA LYS A 24 -12.48 -8.52 35.94
C LYS A 24 -11.51 -9.46 35.16
N TYR A 25 -11.63 -10.75 35.34
CA TYR A 25 -10.89 -11.78 34.63
C TYR A 25 -11.56 -12.19 33.30
N ALA A 26 -12.84 -11.91 33.16
CA ALA A 26 -13.58 -12.07 31.91
C ALA A 26 -14.33 -10.79 31.57
N GLU A 27 -14.42 -10.52 30.26
CA GLU A 27 -15.16 -9.36 29.74
C GLU A 27 -16.56 -9.76 29.25
N LYS A 28 -17.41 -8.74 29.03
CA LYS A 28 -18.73 -8.94 28.40
C LYS A 28 -18.57 -9.12 26.90
N ALA A 29 -19.38 -9.98 26.32
CA ALA A 29 -19.72 -10.02 24.91
C ALA A 29 -18.61 -10.35 23.89
N GLY A 30 -17.70 -11.28 24.22
CA GLY A 30 -16.80 -11.81 23.17
C GLY A 30 -15.64 -10.91 22.74
N SER A 31 -15.41 -9.77 23.40
CA SER A 31 -14.36 -8.81 23.06
C SER A 31 -12.91 -9.33 23.24
N GLY A 32 -12.74 -10.49 23.86
CA GLY A 32 -11.41 -11.09 24.09
C GLY A 32 -10.71 -11.47 22.77
N PHE A 33 -11.43 -12.04 21.82
CA PHE A 33 -10.87 -12.38 20.52
C PHE A 33 -10.52 -11.14 19.70
N ASP A 34 -11.35 -10.09 19.74
CA ASP A 34 -11.09 -8.84 19.03
C ASP A 34 -9.76 -8.23 19.51
N LYS A 35 -9.51 -8.26 20.82
CA LYS A 35 -8.25 -7.79 21.41
C LYS A 35 -7.06 -8.66 21.01
N ILE A 36 -7.19 -9.98 21.04
CA ILE A 36 -6.15 -10.91 20.62
C ILE A 36 -5.80 -10.67 19.14
N PHE A 37 -6.82 -10.54 18.28
CA PHE A 37 -6.63 -10.34 16.87
C PHE A 37 -6.01 -8.98 16.54
N ALA A 38 -6.50 -7.92 17.19
CA ALA A 38 -5.90 -6.60 17.05
C ALA A 38 -4.43 -6.58 17.49
N ASP A 39 -4.11 -7.24 18.63
CA ASP A 39 -2.74 -7.33 19.12
C ASP A 39 -1.83 -8.12 18.16
N LEU A 40 -2.29 -9.26 17.65
CA LEU A 40 -1.53 -10.06 16.69
C LEU A 40 -1.28 -9.31 15.38
N LEU A 41 -2.33 -8.73 14.80
CA LEU A 41 -2.23 -7.98 13.54
C LEU A 41 -1.37 -6.74 13.68
N SER A 42 -1.50 -5.98 14.78
CA SER A 42 -0.67 -4.79 15.01
C SER A 42 0.82 -5.13 15.14
N LYS A 43 1.14 -6.37 15.50
CA LYS A 43 2.49 -6.93 15.54
C LYS A 43 2.87 -7.69 14.28
N GLY A 44 2.10 -7.56 13.21
CA GLY A 44 2.36 -8.18 11.91
C GLY A 44 2.28 -9.69 11.89
N LYS A 45 1.60 -10.30 12.86
CA LYS A 45 1.46 -11.76 12.98
C LYS A 45 0.22 -12.27 12.24
N LYS A 46 0.23 -13.56 11.89
CA LYS A 46 -0.94 -14.24 11.34
C LYS A 46 -2.03 -14.40 12.40
N LEU A 47 -3.27 -14.33 11.93
CA LEU A 47 -4.41 -14.71 12.75
C LEU A 47 -4.45 -16.22 12.96
N PRO A 48 -4.67 -16.68 14.18
CA PRO A 48 -4.80 -18.11 14.47
C PRO A 48 -6.12 -18.64 13.91
N THR A 49 -6.07 -19.80 13.30
CA THR A 49 -7.26 -20.57 12.92
C THR A 49 -7.47 -21.67 13.97
N PRO A 50 -8.55 -21.66 14.74
CA PRO A 50 -8.79 -22.70 15.72
C PRO A 50 -9.09 -24.02 15.02
N THR A 51 -8.49 -25.10 15.51
CA THR A 51 -8.85 -26.46 15.10
C THR A 51 -9.83 -27.01 16.13
N ILE A 52 -11.04 -27.33 15.67
CA ILE A 52 -12.12 -27.85 16.52
C ILE A 52 -12.17 -29.36 16.36
N THR A 53 -12.07 -30.08 17.47
CA THR A 53 -12.28 -31.53 17.56
C THR A 53 -13.55 -31.81 18.41
N ASP A 54 -14.01 -33.05 18.45
CA ASP A 54 -15.19 -33.41 19.22
C ASP A 54 -15.07 -33.11 20.74
N THR A 55 -13.85 -33.06 21.24
CA THR A 55 -13.57 -32.91 22.70
C THR A 55 -12.75 -31.69 23.04
N SER A 56 -12.11 -31.04 22.07
CA SER A 56 -11.18 -29.94 22.33
C SER A 56 -11.17 -28.87 21.23
N ILE A 57 -10.69 -27.68 21.59
CA ILE A 57 -10.38 -26.60 20.70
C ILE A 57 -8.89 -26.32 20.84
N ILE A 58 -8.14 -26.42 19.74
CA ILE A 58 -6.73 -26.13 19.69
C ILE A 58 -6.56 -24.75 19.06
N PHE A 59 -5.93 -23.84 19.78
CA PHE A 59 -5.71 -22.47 19.35
C PHE A 59 -4.20 -22.20 19.30
N CYS A 60 -3.63 -22.19 18.08
CA CYS A 60 -2.20 -21.99 17.89
C CYS A 60 -1.92 -20.55 17.51
N ILE A 61 -1.04 -19.88 18.26
CA ILE A 61 -0.54 -18.53 17.95
C ILE A 61 0.89 -18.69 17.43
N ASP A 62 1.12 -18.28 16.17
CA ASP A 62 2.44 -18.28 15.57
C ASP A 62 3.27 -17.09 16.09
N ALA A 63 4.56 -17.32 16.32
CA ALA A 63 5.49 -16.28 16.75
C ALA A 63 6.06 -15.48 15.58
N GLU A 64 5.97 -16.00 14.34
CA GLU A 64 6.54 -15.40 13.14
C GLU A 64 5.88 -14.05 12.78
N ILE A 65 6.70 -13.08 12.42
CA ILE A 65 6.24 -11.80 11.88
C ILE A 65 6.11 -11.98 10.36
N CYS A 66 4.88 -11.78 9.86
CA CYS A 66 4.55 -12.00 8.46
C CYS A 66 4.38 -10.68 7.67
N SER A 67 4.18 -9.55 8.37
CA SER A 67 3.91 -8.27 7.74
C SER A 67 4.52 -7.09 8.49
N ASP A 68 5.77 -6.75 8.17
CA ASP A 68 6.40 -5.51 8.66
C ASP A 68 5.61 -4.27 8.25
N LYS A 69 4.93 -4.34 7.09
CA LYS A 69 4.12 -3.24 6.59
C LYS A 69 2.92 -2.93 7.46
N LEU A 70 2.25 -3.96 7.96
CA LEU A 70 1.11 -3.78 8.87
C LEU A 70 1.54 -3.16 10.20
N ILE A 71 2.72 -3.55 10.72
CA ILE A 71 3.33 -2.94 11.90
C ILE A 71 3.55 -1.44 11.67
N GLU A 72 4.19 -1.09 10.55
CA GLU A 72 4.47 0.31 10.18
C GLU A 72 3.17 1.14 10.15
N LEU A 73 2.13 0.63 9.48
CA LEU A 73 0.84 1.32 9.36
C LEU A 73 0.14 1.48 10.71
N SER A 74 0.17 0.45 11.55
CA SER A 74 -0.38 0.49 12.90
C SER A 74 0.30 1.56 13.76
N LEU A 75 1.63 1.64 13.73
CA LEU A 75 2.40 2.67 14.44
C LEU A 75 2.12 4.08 13.90
N GLN A 76 2.01 4.25 12.59
CA GLN A 76 1.65 5.54 11.98
C GLN A 76 0.25 5.99 12.43
N TYR A 77 -0.72 5.07 12.44
CA TYR A 77 -2.07 5.37 12.91
C TYR A 77 -2.06 5.82 14.36
N LYS A 78 -1.34 5.11 15.23
CA LYS A 78 -1.20 5.47 16.65
C LYS A 78 -0.57 6.86 16.84
N GLN A 79 0.40 7.22 16.01
CA GLN A 79 1.00 8.56 16.04
C GLN A 79 0.05 9.67 15.59
N MET A 80 -0.82 9.37 14.60
CA MET A 80 -1.79 10.33 14.07
C MET A 80 -3.01 10.52 14.99
N GLU A 81 -3.57 9.41 15.47
CA GLU A 81 -4.84 9.39 16.21
C GLU A 81 -4.69 9.33 17.74
N GLY A 82 -3.47 9.08 18.24
CA GLY A 82 -3.21 8.94 19.68
C GLY A 82 -3.77 7.67 20.31
N LYS A 83 -4.30 6.74 19.53
CA LYS A 83 -4.90 5.47 19.96
C LYS A 83 -4.48 4.32 19.04
N ASP A 84 -4.62 3.09 19.56
CA ASP A 84 -4.38 1.90 18.75
C ASP A 84 -5.45 1.73 17.67
N MET A 85 -5.06 1.14 16.54
CA MET A 85 -5.95 0.85 15.43
C MET A 85 -6.92 -0.28 15.80
N ASP A 86 -8.19 -0.11 15.47
CA ASP A 86 -9.23 -1.10 15.71
C ASP A 86 -9.00 -2.37 14.88
N MET A 87 -9.49 -3.52 15.35
CA MET A 87 -9.33 -4.82 14.70
C MET A 87 -9.81 -4.80 13.24
N GLU A 88 -10.95 -4.19 12.98
CA GLU A 88 -11.55 -4.13 11.64
C GLU A 88 -10.66 -3.39 10.64
N LYS A 89 -10.03 -2.29 11.04
CA LYS A 89 -9.08 -1.55 10.20
C LYS A 89 -7.82 -2.39 9.91
N LEU A 90 -7.30 -3.07 10.93
CA LEU A 90 -6.15 -3.95 10.79
C LEU A 90 -6.44 -5.12 9.84
N LEU A 91 -7.63 -5.74 9.94
CA LEU A 91 -8.08 -6.80 9.03
C LEU A 91 -8.13 -6.33 7.59
N VAL A 92 -8.81 -5.20 7.34
CA VAL A 92 -8.93 -4.62 5.98
C VAL A 92 -7.56 -4.29 5.41
N LEU A 93 -6.68 -3.66 6.19
CA LEU A 93 -5.32 -3.35 5.74
C LEU A 93 -4.50 -4.60 5.47
N ASN A 94 -4.63 -5.65 6.30
CA ASN A 94 -3.96 -6.93 6.08
C ASN A 94 -4.38 -7.56 4.75
N GLU A 95 -5.68 -7.58 4.44
CA GLU A 95 -6.20 -8.10 3.17
C GLU A 95 -5.70 -7.29 1.96
N ILE A 96 -5.69 -5.94 2.07
CA ILE A 96 -5.18 -5.07 1.01
C ILE A 96 -3.67 -5.25 0.80
N ILE A 97 -2.88 -5.43 1.86
CA ILE A 97 -1.44 -5.69 1.78
C ILE A 97 -1.17 -7.00 1.06
N ASN A 98 -1.88 -8.07 1.44
CA ASN A 98 -1.67 -9.41 0.89
C ASN A 98 -2.10 -9.51 -0.57
N SER A 99 -3.24 -8.92 -0.92
CA SER A 99 -3.82 -8.98 -2.27
C SER A 99 -3.26 -7.91 -3.21
N LYS A 100 -2.60 -6.86 -2.69
CA LYS A 100 -2.12 -5.67 -3.40
C LYS A 100 -3.24 -4.84 -4.05
N LYS A 101 -4.26 -5.48 -4.60
CA LYS A 101 -5.47 -4.86 -5.20
C LYS A 101 -6.65 -5.77 -4.89
N ILE A 102 -7.66 -5.25 -4.20
CA ILE A 102 -8.82 -6.02 -3.78
C ILE A 102 -10.12 -5.23 -4.02
N SER A 103 -11.16 -5.90 -4.47
CA SER A 103 -12.49 -5.30 -4.66
C SER A 103 -13.29 -5.30 -3.36
N PHE A 104 -14.39 -4.53 -3.34
CA PHE A 104 -15.31 -4.55 -2.20
C PHE A 104 -15.90 -5.94 -1.95
N THR A 105 -16.27 -6.65 -3.02
CA THR A 105 -16.86 -8.00 -2.95
C THR A 105 -15.88 -9.01 -2.34
N GLU A 106 -14.62 -8.97 -2.77
CA GLU A 106 -13.56 -9.83 -2.21
C GLU A 106 -13.32 -9.52 -0.72
N LEU A 107 -13.36 -8.24 -0.32
CA LEU A 107 -13.27 -7.84 1.10
C LEU A 107 -14.49 -8.25 1.92
N GLU A 108 -15.69 -8.27 1.32
CA GLU A 108 -16.92 -8.70 1.97
C GLU A 108 -16.94 -10.21 2.27
N GLU A 109 -16.22 -11.01 1.49
CA GLU A 109 -16.05 -12.45 1.71
C GLU A 109 -15.10 -12.75 2.88
N ALA A 110 -14.27 -11.76 3.29
CA ALA A 110 -13.39 -11.93 4.43
C ALA A 110 -14.21 -12.13 5.72
N PRO A 111 -13.93 -13.17 6.52
CA PRO A 111 -14.62 -13.39 7.77
C PRO A 111 -14.40 -12.20 8.71
N PHE A 112 -15.35 -11.98 9.64
CA PHE A 112 -15.23 -11.07 10.78
C PHE A 112 -15.72 -9.63 10.61
N ILE A 113 -16.02 -9.13 9.40
CA ILE A 113 -16.53 -7.76 9.20
C ILE A 113 -17.90 -7.82 8.51
N SER A 114 -18.89 -7.13 9.08
CA SER A 114 -20.18 -6.98 8.40
C SER A 114 -20.09 -5.95 7.27
N LYS A 115 -20.93 -6.09 6.25
CA LYS A 115 -20.98 -5.18 5.08
C LYS A 115 -21.08 -3.69 5.46
N GLY A 116 -21.89 -3.37 6.47
CA GLY A 116 -22.04 -2.01 6.96
C GLY A 116 -20.78 -1.46 7.64
N GLN A 117 -20.15 -2.27 8.46
CA GLN A 117 -18.87 -1.95 9.10
C GLN A 117 -17.75 -1.81 8.08
N LEU A 118 -17.69 -2.70 7.09
CA LEU A 118 -16.67 -2.65 6.04
C LEU A 118 -16.69 -1.31 5.28
N ARG A 119 -17.87 -0.83 4.89
CA ARG A 119 -18.00 0.47 4.21
C ARG A 119 -17.44 1.61 5.07
N LYS A 120 -17.83 1.67 6.34
CA LYS A 120 -17.37 2.68 7.27
C LYS A 120 -15.85 2.63 7.46
N VAL A 121 -15.29 1.44 7.62
CA VAL A 121 -13.84 1.24 7.76
C VAL A 121 -13.09 1.69 6.52
N LEU A 122 -13.59 1.38 5.32
CA LEU A 122 -12.99 1.80 4.06
C LEU A 122 -13.03 3.33 3.88
N GLU A 123 -14.14 3.98 4.22
CA GLU A 123 -14.25 5.43 4.21
C GLU A 123 -13.26 6.09 5.16
N GLU A 124 -13.19 5.64 6.41
CA GLU A 124 -12.24 6.15 7.41
C GLU A 124 -10.77 5.95 6.98
N LEU A 125 -10.43 4.78 6.43
CA LEU A 125 -9.07 4.52 5.94
C LEU A 125 -8.71 5.35 4.70
N GLN A 126 -9.69 5.72 3.86
CA GLN A 126 -9.48 6.63 2.75
C GLN A 126 -9.28 8.06 3.21
N GLU A 127 -10.10 8.55 4.15
CA GLU A 127 -9.97 9.89 4.74
C GLU A 127 -8.61 10.08 5.42
N LEU A 128 -8.11 9.05 6.08
CA LEU A 128 -6.79 9.04 6.72
C LEU A 128 -5.63 8.75 5.75
N GLU A 129 -5.91 8.65 4.46
CA GLU A 129 -4.92 8.36 3.40
C GLU A 129 -4.11 7.07 3.61
N PHE A 130 -4.70 6.04 4.25
CA PHE A 130 -4.09 4.71 4.33
C PHE A 130 -4.32 3.89 3.06
N ILE A 131 -5.48 4.08 2.43
CA ILE A 131 -5.86 3.39 1.19
C ILE A 131 -6.36 4.39 0.14
N GLU A 132 -6.28 3.99 -1.12
CA GLU A 132 -6.88 4.72 -2.23
C GLU A 132 -7.63 3.77 -3.15
N THR A 133 -8.52 4.30 -3.97
CA THR A 133 -9.23 3.52 -4.98
C THR A 133 -8.58 3.63 -6.34
N THR A 134 -8.64 2.56 -7.12
CA THR A 134 -8.21 2.51 -8.52
C THR A 134 -9.26 1.82 -9.37
N GLY A 135 -9.40 2.22 -10.62
CA GLY A 135 -10.45 1.70 -11.52
C GLY A 135 -11.70 2.58 -11.51
N ARG A 136 -12.71 2.17 -12.27
CA ARG A 136 -14.01 2.88 -12.37
C ARG A 136 -15.17 1.89 -12.23
N THR A 137 -16.22 2.35 -11.59
CA THR A 137 -17.50 1.61 -11.44
C THR A 137 -17.32 0.15 -11.00
N SER A 138 -17.67 -0.83 -11.82
CA SER A 138 -17.58 -2.27 -11.51
C SER A 138 -16.15 -2.80 -11.37
N GLY A 139 -15.15 -2.05 -11.84
CA GLY A 139 -13.73 -2.37 -11.72
C GLY A 139 -13.03 -1.65 -10.57
N LEU A 140 -13.76 -1.02 -9.64
CA LEU A 140 -13.19 -0.31 -8.49
C LEU A 140 -12.48 -1.29 -7.57
N LYS A 141 -11.21 -1.02 -7.28
CA LYS A 141 -10.39 -1.79 -6.34
C LYS A 141 -9.72 -0.88 -5.34
N TYR A 142 -9.54 -1.39 -4.14
CA TYR A 142 -8.81 -0.74 -3.06
C TYR A 142 -7.35 -1.17 -3.09
N ILE A 143 -6.46 -0.21 -2.89
CA ILE A 143 -5.00 -0.40 -2.80
C ILE A 143 -4.46 0.44 -1.66
N LEU A 144 -3.27 0.12 -1.17
CA LEU A 144 -2.59 1.02 -0.24
C LEU A 144 -2.33 2.37 -0.90
N HIS A 145 -2.53 3.45 -0.16
CA HIS A 145 -2.24 4.79 -0.64
C HIS A 145 -0.75 4.91 -1.01
N LYS A 146 -0.43 5.65 -2.06
CA LYS A 146 0.94 5.75 -2.61
C LYS A 146 1.98 6.19 -1.59
N THR A 147 1.60 7.05 -0.64
CA THR A 147 2.49 7.47 0.46
C THR A 147 2.76 6.36 1.45
N LYS A 148 1.89 5.35 1.52
CA LYS A 148 1.93 4.22 2.46
C LYS A 148 2.37 2.91 1.79
N SER A 149 2.35 2.83 0.46
CA SER A 149 2.55 1.58 -0.29
C SER A 149 3.99 1.06 -0.31
N SER A 150 4.96 1.90 0.07
CA SER A 150 6.38 1.52 0.05
C SER A 150 7.01 1.67 1.42
N SER A 151 7.78 0.68 1.86
CA SER A 151 8.66 0.81 3.02
C SER A 151 9.71 1.91 2.78
N THR A 152 10.26 2.49 3.83
CA THR A 152 11.32 3.52 3.72
C THR A 152 12.50 3.01 2.89
N GLN A 153 12.85 1.72 3.04
CA GLN A 153 13.91 1.08 2.26
C GLN A 153 13.52 0.89 0.78
N GLU A 154 12.26 0.52 0.48
CA GLU A 154 11.77 0.43 -0.90
C GLU A 154 11.66 1.80 -1.55
N LYS A 155 11.25 2.85 -0.81
CA LYS A 155 11.25 4.24 -1.28
C LYS A 155 12.66 4.69 -1.64
N ILE A 156 13.65 4.40 -0.80
CA ILE A 156 15.07 4.71 -1.06
C ILE A 156 15.54 3.92 -2.28
N LYS A 157 15.31 2.61 -2.33
CA LYS A 157 15.68 1.75 -3.46
C LYS A 157 14.99 2.20 -4.76
N TYR A 158 13.69 2.48 -4.70
CA TYR A 158 12.93 2.98 -5.86
C TYR A 158 13.43 4.36 -6.31
N SER A 159 13.71 5.27 -5.39
CA SER A 159 14.26 6.59 -5.73
C SER A 159 15.68 6.49 -6.33
N GLN A 160 16.50 5.56 -5.83
CA GLN A 160 17.82 5.28 -6.39
C GLN A 160 17.72 4.65 -7.78
N LEU A 161 16.82 3.68 -7.99
CA LEU A 161 16.57 3.08 -9.31
C LEU A 161 16.06 4.12 -10.31
N LYS A 162 15.13 5.00 -9.92
CA LYS A 162 14.68 6.12 -10.76
C LYS A 162 15.81 7.09 -11.11
N LYS A 163 16.67 7.42 -10.14
CA LYS A 163 17.84 8.27 -10.40
C LYS A 163 18.82 7.60 -11.37
N GLN A 164 19.08 6.31 -11.20
CA GLN A 164 19.96 5.54 -12.09
C GLN A 164 19.38 5.44 -13.51
N GLU A 165 18.09 5.15 -13.62
CA GLU A 165 17.42 5.08 -14.93
C GLU A 165 17.45 6.43 -15.64
N LYS A 166 17.16 7.52 -14.92
CA LYS A 166 17.24 8.88 -15.46
C LYS A 166 18.67 9.27 -15.88
N ALA A 167 19.67 8.85 -15.12
CA ALA A 167 21.08 9.04 -15.49
C ALA A 167 21.42 8.28 -16.76
N ARG A 168 21.00 7.02 -16.90
CA ARG A 168 21.17 6.23 -18.13
C ARG A 168 20.48 6.86 -19.34
N GLN A 169 19.29 7.41 -19.16
CA GLN A 169 18.56 8.10 -20.22
C GLN A 169 19.28 9.38 -20.69
N LYS A 170 19.79 10.18 -19.76
CA LYS A 170 20.62 11.35 -20.07
C LYS A 170 21.89 10.96 -20.82
N GLU A 171 22.58 9.92 -20.37
CA GLU A 171 23.76 9.39 -21.04
C GLU A 171 23.48 8.89 -22.47
N ALA A 172 22.36 8.18 -22.67
CA ALA A 172 21.93 7.75 -23.99
C ALA A 172 21.69 8.94 -24.93
N ILE A 173 21.05 10.02 -24.43
CA ILE A 173 20.86 11.25 -25.20
C ILE A 173 22.21 11.90 -25.54
N LEU A 174 23.14 11.98 -24.60
CA LEU A 174 24.47 12.57 -24.84
C LEU A 174 25.26 11.77 -25.88
N ARG A 175 25.24 10.43 -25.82
CA ARG A 175 25.87 9.58 -26.84
C ARG A 175 25.25 9.79 -28.21
N TYR A 176 23.92 9.88 -28.28
CA TYR A 176 23.23 10.16 -29.53
C TYR A 176 23.66 11.55 -30.12
N LEU A 177 23.79 12.55 -29.25
CA LEU A 177 24.25 13.89 -29.66
C LEU A 177 25.70 13.88 -30.13
N ASP A 178 26.56 13.04 -29.58
CA ASP A 178 27.95 12.85 -30.01
C ASP A 178 28.04 12.24 -31.43
N GLU A 179 27.09 11.35 -31.76
CA GLU A 179 27.07 10.63 -33.04
C GLU A 179 26.33 11.41 -34.14
N ILE A 180 25.18 12.00 -33.82
CA ILE A 180 24.23 12.61 -34.79
C ILE A 180 24.29 14.14 -34.75
N GLY A 181 24.76 14.72 -33.65
CA GLY A 181 24.94 16.17 -33.46
C GLY A 181 23.75 16.89 -32.86
N THR A 182 22.52 16.50 -33.22
CA THR A 182 21.30 17.17 -32.72
C THR A 182 20.20 16.19 -32.39
N ILE A 183 19.29 16.60 -31.51
CA ILE A 183 18.12 15.81 -31.10
C ILE A 183 16.91 16.70 -30.82
N ASN A 184 15.72 16.24 -31.20
CA ASN A 184 14.45 16.86 -30.85
C ASN A 184 13.64 15.95 -29.89
N ASN A 185 12.50 16.46 -29.40
CA ASN A 185 11.65 15.72 -28.43
C ASN A 185 11.13 14.38 -29.02
N SER A 186 10.79 14.31 -30.28
CA SER A 186 10.29 13.10 -30.95
C SER A 186 11.38 12.03 -31.05
N GLU A 187 12.57 12.43 -31.51
CA GLU A 187 13.74 11.56 -31.63
C GLU A 187 14.17 11.02 -30.25
N ALA A 188 14.16 11.86 -29.20
CA ALA A 188 14.49 11.44 -27.86
C ALA A 188 13.48 10.40 -27.31
N ARG A 189 12.18 10.53 -27.62
CA ARG A 189 11.19 9.51 -27.25
C ARG A 189 11.43 8.19 -27.96
N GLN A 190 11.74 8.23 -29.24
CA GLN A 190 12.08 7.01 -30.01
C GLN A 190 13.36 6.35 -29.50
N LEU A 191 14.40 7.14 -29.24
CA LEU A 191 15.68 6.67 -28.69
C LEU A 191 15.48 5.96 -27.35
N LEU A 192 14.65 6.54 -26.47
CA LEU A 192 14.37 6.01 -25.12
C LEU A 192 13.21 5.01 -25.10
N LYS A 193 12.62 4.66 -26.24
CA LYS A 193 11.46 3.74 -26.38
C LYS A 193 10.28 4.13 -25.50
N LEU A 194 10.00 5.43 -25.40
CA LEU A 194 8.91 5.97 -24.59
C LEU A 194 7.62 6.11 -25.42
N PRO A 195 6.44 5.97 -24.78
CA PRO A 195 5.14 6.18 -25.44
C PRO A 195 4.99 7.60 -26.02
N ASP A 196 4.14 7.76 -27.03
CA ASP A 196 3.93 9.05 -27.71
C ASP A 196 3.31 10.14 -26.81
N ASN A 197 2.64 9.76 -25.74
CA ASN A 197 2.05 10.69 -24.76
C ASN A 197 3.06 11.23 -23.71
N ASP A 198 4.30 10.74 -23.66
CA ASP A 198 5.34 11.16 -22.69
C ASP A 198 6.13 12.42 -23.13
N VAL A 199 5.51 13.30 -23.93
CA VAL A 199 6.11 14.58 -24.37
C VAL A 199 6.54 15.44 -23.18
N SER A 200 5.74 15.49 -22.13
CA SER A 200 6.01 16.31 -20.95
C SER A 200 7.23 15.80 -20.15
N TYR A 201 7.46 14.48 -20.14
CA TYR A 201 8.61 13.88 -19.48
C TYR A 201 9.93 14.27 -20.17
N ILE A 202 10.00 14.12 -21.49
CA ILE A 202 11.20 14.49 -22.24
C ILE A 202 11.48 16.00 -22.16
N SER A 203 10.44 16.83 -22.20
CA SER A 203 10.60 18.27 -22.02
C SER A 203 11.21 18.63 -20.65
N LYS A 204 10.81 17.94 -19.59
CA LYS A 204 11.42 18.10 -18.27
C LYS A 204 12.87 17.60 -18.24
N LEU A 205 13.15 16.46 -18.89
CA LEU A 205 14.50 15.90 -18.97
C LEU A 205 15.45 16.85 -19.70
N PHE A 206 15.06 17.41 -20.84
CA PHE A 206 15.84 18.41 -21.56
C PHE A 206 16.03 19.69 -20.74
N LYS A 207 15.00 20.17 -20.03
CA LYS A 207 15.13 21.34 -19.17
C LYS A 207 16.17 21.12 -18.07
N GLU A 208 16.23 19.93 -17.50
CA GLU A 208 17.26 19.59 -16.52
C GLU A 208 18.66 19.52 -17.14
N MET A 209 18.80 18.95 -18.35
CA MET A 209 20.08 18.87 -19.05
C MET A 209 20.55 20.25 -19.54
N LEU A 210 19.64 21.16 -19.86
CA LEU A 210 19.96 22.58 -20.10
C LEU A 210 20.48 23.26 -18.83
N ASN A 211 19.80 23.04 -17.71
CA ASN A 211 20.18 23.64 -16.42
C ASN A 211 21.52 23.11 -15.90
N SER A 212 21.84 21.82 -16.14
CA SER A 212 23.14 21.23 -15.82
C SER A 212 24.26 21.63 -16.79
N GLY A 213 23.90 22.25 -17.92
CA GLY A 213 24.86 22.66 -18.93
C GLY A 213 25.35 21.54 -19.85
N ASP A 214 24.69 20.39 -19.83
CA ASP A 214 25.03 19.24 -20.68
C ASP A 214 24.67 19.44 -22.15
N ILE A 215 23.60 20.21 -22.41
CA ILE A 215 23.09 20.52 -23.74
C ILE A 215 22.74 22.00 -23.87
N GLU A 216 22.59 22.47 -25.13
CA GLU A 216 22.10 23.82 -25.47
C GLU A 216 21.09 23.74 -26.61
N ILE A 217 20.31 24.80 -26.80
CA ILE A 217 19.38 24.92 -27.94
C ILE A 217 20.16 25.25 -29.18
N ALA A 218 20.15 24.35 -30.16
CA ALA A 218 20.81 24.55 -31.46
C ALA A 218 19.96 25.40 -32.41
N SER A 219 18.65 25.15 -32.49
CA SER A 219 17.70 25.91 -33.32
C SER A 219 16.27 25.69 -32.81
N THR A 220 15.37 26.60 -33.21
CA THR A 220 13.92 26.43 -33.00
C THR A 220 13.26 26.34 -34.37
N VAL A 221 12.68 25.18 -34.66
CA VAL A 221 12.00 24.93 -35.94
C VAL A 221 10.50 25.09 -35.72
N GLY A 222 9.81 25.82 -36.58
CA GLY A 222 8.38 26.17 -36.57
C GLY A 222 7.50 25.60 -35.43
N ASN A 223 6.54 26.36 -34.94
CA ASN A 223 5.67 26.03 -33.82
C ASN A 223 6.40 25.67 -32.48
N ASN A 224 7.49 26.37 -32.14
CA ASN A 224 8.26 26.23 -30.90
C ASN A 224 8.85 24.82 -30.64
N LYS A 225 9.22 24.08 -31.68
CA LYS A 225 9.93 22.81 -31.54
C LYS A 225 11.44 23.06 -31.42
N ASN A 226 11.97 22.97 -30.19
CA ASN A 226 13.41 23.13 -29.96
C ASN A 226 14.18 21.88 -30.43
N VAL A 227 15.32 22.14 -31.04
CA VAL A 227 16.35 21.15 -31.36
C VAL A 227 17.54 21.43 -30.47
N TYR A 228 18.07 20.41 -29.86
CA TYR A 228 19.15 20.50 -28.86
C TYR A 228 20.43 19.91 -29.44
N ARG A 229 21.57 20.44 -29.01
CA ARG A 229 22.89 19.87 -29.25
C ARG A 229 23.70 19.80 -27.97
N ARG A 230 24.77 19.02 -28.01
CA ARG A 230 25.70 18.97 -26.87
C ARG A 230 26.40 20.31 -26.71
N LYS A 231 26.49 20.77 -25.47
CA LYS A 231 27.28 21.97 -25.16
C LYS A 231 28.76 21.58 -25.14
N GLN A 232 29.57 22.29 -25.92
CA GLN A 232 31.02 22.12 -25.94
C GLN A 232 31.68 22.74 -24.70
#